data_28b55ec6af94c7dd369263195e2f56e6
#
_entry.id   28b55ec6af94c7dd369263195e2f56e6
#
_cell.length_a   1.000
_cell.length_b   1.000
_cell.length_c   1.000
_cell.angle_alpha   90.00
_cell.angle_beta   90.00
_cell.angle_gamma   90.00
#
_symmetry.space_group_name_H-M   'P 1'
#
loop_
_entity.id
_entity.type
_entity.pdbx_description
1 polymer ?
#
loop_
_entity_poly.entity_id
_entity_poly.type
_entity_poly.pdbx_seq_one_letter_code
_entity_poly.pdbx_strand_id
1 'polypeptide(L)'
;MNKFGLIGDPIAKSLSPALFEAGYGGKYSYDLIEGSDFGTSFKAFEDRYKGINVTAPFKEDAFRRADFYTSYCKKIGASNLLVKTPDGIMADNSDFTGIIMSLAEAYMPGIVKQFCAKYGESAHIKVHQFVKQALTQLFSRKPQALVVGCGGAGRAAAVAAAELGFDTALMNRTAEKAQKIAD
;
A
#
# COMPACT_ATOMS: atom_id res chain seq x y z
N MET A 1 11.80 0.69 23.51
CA MET A 1 10.80 1.52 22.79
C MET A 1 10.66 0.96 21.38
N ASN A 2 9.43 0.73 20.88
CA ASN A 2 9.26 0.25 19.51
C ASN A 2 9.66 1.35 18.52
N LYS A 3 10.53 1.01 17.58
CA LYS A 3 10.97 1.90 16.50
C LYS A 3 10.30 1.54 15.19
N PHE A 4 9.97 2.55 14.41
CA PHE A 4 9.41 2.45 13.07
C PHE A 4 10.21 3.34 12.11
N GLY A 5 9.96 3.26 10.82
CA GLY A 5 10.66 4.10 9.86
C GLY A 5 10.25 3.88 8.43
N LEU A 6 10.97 4.52 7.51
CA LEU A 6 10.79 4.42 6.07
C LEU A 6 12.11 4.07 5.40
N ILE A 7 12.08 3.04 4.56
CA ILE A 7 13.16 2.69 3.63
C ILE A 7 12.82 3.22 2.24
N GLY A 8 13.75 3.88 1.59
CA GLY A 8 13.62 4.38 0.21
C GLY A 8 14.82 5.20 -0.23
N ASP A 9 14.83 5.62 -1.51
CA ASP A 9 15.88 6.47 -2.07
C ASP A 9 15.38 7.21 -3.33
N PRO A 10 15.34 8.57 -3.32
CA PRO A 10 15.57 9.49 -2.20
C PRO A 10 14.32 9.67 -1.31
N ILE A 11 14.50 9.85 -0.01
CA ILE A 11 13.39 10.06 0.95
C ILE A 11 13.58 11.25 1.91
N ALA A 12 14.66 12.03 1.77
CA ALA A 12 14.96 13.15 2.65
C ALA A 12 13.82 14.17 2.82
N LYS A 13 12.92 14.29 1.82
CA LYS A 13 11.76 15.20 1.84
C LYS A 13 10.44 14.49 2.20
N SER A 14 10.49 13.27 2.72
CA SER A 14 9.29 12.51 3.07
C SER A 14 8.52 13.15 4.22
N LEU A 15 7.20 13.24 4.08
CA LEU A 15 6.30 13.70 5.13
C LEU A 15 5.93 12.58 6.13
N SER A 16 6.37 11.34 5.89
CA SER A 16 6.03 10.19 6.73
C SER A 16 6.37 10.38 8.21
N PRO A 17 7.53 10.96 8.60
CA PRO A 17 7.83 11.20 10.01
C PRO A 17 6.80 12.14 10.69
N ALA A 18 6.45 13.25 10.03
CA ALA A 18 5.48 14.21 10.56
C ALA A 18 4.07 13.61 10.67
N LEU A 19 3.65 12.83 9.67
CA LEU A 19 2.36 12.12 9.70
C LEU A 19 2.32 11.07 10.81
N PHE A 20 3.41 10.34 11.01
CA PHE A 20 3.52 9.33 12.04
C PHE A 20 3.52 9.96 13.45
N GLU A 21 4.24 11.05 13.64
CA GLU A 21 4.24 11.81 14.88
C GLU A 21 2.84 12.35 15.22
N ALA A 22 2.17 12.97 14.23
CA ALA A 22 0.81 13.46 14.40
C ALA A 22 -0.19 12.34 14.73
N GLY A 23 -0.05 11.18 14.09
CA GLY A 23 -0.94 10.04 14.30
C GLY A 23 -0.76 9.35 15.66
N TYR A 24 0.45 9.33 16.19
CA TYR A 24 0.79 8.62 17.43
C TYR A 24 1.18 9.53 18.59
N GLY A 25 1.13 10.86 18.42
CA GLY A 25 1.40 11.84 19.48
C GLY A 25 2.82 11.71 20.07
N GLY A 26 3.81 11.37 19.25
CA GLY A 26 5.19 11.20 19.68
C GLY A 26 5.47 9.93 20.51
N LYS A 27 4.51 9.02 20.65
CA LYS A 27 4.64 7.79 21.44
C LYS A 27 5.71 6.83 20.90
N TYR A 28 6.01 6.89 19.61
CA TYR A 28 6.98 6.04 18.93
C TYR A 28 7.93 6.87 18.10
N SER A 29 9.18 6.39 17.93
CA SER A 29 10.12 7.01 16.98
C SER A 29 9.91 6.52 15.57
N TYR A 30 10.14 7.41 14.59
CA TYR A 30 10.04 7.09 13.17
C TYR A 30 11.25 7.70 12.43
N ASP A 31 12.07 6.84 11.85
CA ASP A 31 13.35 7.22 11.23
C ASP A 31 13.27 7.13 9.71
N LEU A 32 14.05 7.94 9.01
CA LEU A 32 14.31 7.78 7.58
C LEU A 32 15.58 6.94 7.38
N ILE A 33 15.46 5.83 6.66
CA ILE A 33 16.57 4.93 6.31
C ILE A 33 16.82 5.10 4.82
N GLU A 34 17.51 6.18 4.46
CA GLU A 34 17.83 6.50 3.07
C GLU A 34 19.08 5.73 2.65
N GLY A 35 19.06 5.13 1.47
CA GLY A 35 20.19 4.42 0.92
C GLY A 35 19.84 3.69 -0.36
N SER A 36 20.84 3.58 -1.27
CA SER A 36 20.67 2.97 -2.59
C SER A 36 20.71 1.43 -2.58
N ASP A 37 21.12 0.81 -1.46
CA ASP A 37 21.16 -0.65 -1.29
C ASP A 37 20.08 -1.13 -0.32
N PHE A 38 19.13 -1.87 -0.86
CA PHE A 38 18.02 -2.43 -0.07
C PHE A 38 18.50 -3.43 0.99
N GLY A 39 19.51 -4.25 0.68
CA GLY A 39 20.02 -5.25 1.62
C GLY A 39 20.54 -4.65 2.91
N THR A 40 21.31 -3.58 2.82
CA THR A 40 21.82 -2.82 3.96
C THR A 40 20.68 -2.18 4.77
N SER A 41 19.71 -1.55 4.08
CA SER A 41 18.55 -0.93 4.72
C SER A 41 17.65 -1.97 5.39
N PHE A 42 17.45 -3.11 4.75
CA PHE A 42 16.68 -4.23 5.30
C PHE A 42 17.35 -4.83 6.55
N LYS A 43 18.69 -5.00 6.55
CA LYS A 43 19.44 -5.42 7.73
C LYS A 43 19.24 -4.47 8.90
N ALA A 44 19.28 -3.17 8.65
CA ALA A 44 18.99 -2.17 9.69
C ALA A 44 17.55 -2.32 10.25
N PHE A 45 16.56 -2.64 9.39
CA PHE A 45 15.19 -2.96 9.83
C PHE A 45 15.19 -4.20 10.73
N GLU A 46 15.81 -5.30 10.30
CA GLU A 46 15.86 -6.54 11.09
C GLU A 46 16.46 -6.31 12.49
N ASP A 47 17.50 -5.50 12.59
CA ASP A 47 18.21 -5.29 13.85
C ASP A 47 17.47 -4.36 14.83
N ARG A 48 16.77 -3.32 14.34
CA ARG A 48 16.39 -2.18 15.19
C ARG A 48 14.90 -1.80 15.18
N TYR A 49 14.12 -2.23 14.20
CA TYR A 49 12.75 -1.74 14.03
C TYR A 49 11.70 -2.83 14.23
N LYS A 50 10.53 -2.47 14.70
CA LYS A 50 9.38 -3.35 14.84
C LYS A 50 8.59 -3.48 13.54
N GLY A 51 8.48 -2.38 12.81
CA GLY A 51 7.84 -2.30 11.50
C GLY A 51 8.47 -1.18 10.69
N ILE A 52 8.38 -1.29 9.37
CA ILE A 52 8.98 -0.34 8.45
C ILE A 52 8.07 -0.11 7.24
N ASN A 53 7.91 1.14 6.84
CA ASN A 53 7.36 1.45 5.53
C ASN A 53 8.47 1.33 4.46
N VAL A 54 8.07 0.99 3.26
CA VAL A 54 8.97 0.91 2.11
C VAL A 54 8.41 1.70 0.94
N THR A 55 9.23 2.55 0.35
CA THR A 55 8.87 3.30 -0.84
C THR A 55 9.80 3.00 -2.02
N ALA A 56 9.68 3.76 -3.08
CA ALA A 56 10.51 3.59 -4.26
C ALA A 56 12.01 3.68 -3.91
N PRO A 57 12.85 2.88 -4.57
CA PRO A 57 12.53 1.88 -5.61
C PRO A 57 12.24 0.47 -5.07
N PHE A 58 12.20 0.25 -3.76
CA PHE A 58 12.39 -1.02 -3.06
C PHE A 58 11.13 -1.85 -2.73
N LYS A 59 9.95 -1.45 -3.20
CA LYS A 59 8.69 -2.16 -2.85
C LYS A 59 8.64 -3.62 -3.34
N GLU A 60 9.26 -3.92 -4.49
CA GLU A 60 9.35 -5.29 -4.99
C GLU A 60 10.39 -6.12 -4.21
N ASP A 61 11.52 -5.49 -3.80
CA ASP A 61 12.52 -6.14 -2.96
C ASP A 61 11.97 -6.47 -1.58
N ALA A 62 11.23 -5.53 -0.98
CA ALA A 62 10.54 -5.75 0.29
C ALA A 62 9.56 -6.93 0.21
N PHE A 63 8.79 -7.03 -0.88
CA PHE A 63 7.92 -8.17 -1.11
C PHE A 63 8.71 -9.49 -1.17
N ARG A 64 9.82 -9.53 -1.91
CA ARG A 64 10.64 -10.75 -2.05
C ARG A 64 11.34 -11.21 -0.76
N ARG A 65 11.57 -10.29 0.19
CA ARG A 65 12.30 -10.57 1.44
C ARG A 65 11.39 -10.94 2.61
N ALA A 66 10.08 -10.81 2.46
CA ALA A 66 9.13 -11.19 3.51
C ALA A 66 8.93 -12.72 3.58
N ASP A 67 8.63 -13.21 4.75
CA ASP A 67 8.36 -14.64 4.99
C ASP A 67 6.92 -14.99 4.58
N PHE A 68 5.97 -14.05 4.76
CA PHE A 68 4.58 -14.24 4.37
C PHE A 68 3.90 -12.89 4.04
N TYR A 69 2.72 -12.95 3.44
CA TYR A 69 2.05 -11.81 2.81
C TYR A 69 0.57 -11.79 3.12
N THR A 70 -0.03 -10.60 3.20
CA THR A 70 -1.49 -10.47 3.09
C THR A 70 -1.94 -10.86 1.68
N SER A 71 -3.20 -11.26 1.53
CA SER A 71 -3.74 -11.75 0.24
C SER A 71 -3.59 -10.73 -0.89
N TYR A 72 -3.83 -9.45 -0.61
CA TYR A 72 -3.68 -8.39 -1.60
C TYR A 72 -2.23 -8.04 -1.88
N CYS A 73 -1.37 -8.02 -0.87
CA CYS A 73 0.07 -7.83 -1.07
C CYS A 73 0.64 -8.91 -2.00
N LYS A 74 0.20 -10.15 -1.86
CA LYS A 74 0.58 -11.25 -2.75
C LYS A 74 0.15 -11.01 -4.20
N LYS A 75 -1.08 -10.53 -4.43
CA LYS A 75 -1.57 -10.19 -5.78
C LYS A 75 -0.81 -9.02 -6.40
N ILE A 76 -0.46 -8.02 -5.59
CA ILE A 76 0.27 -6.83 -6.04
C ILE A 76 1.73 -7.16 -6.40
N GLY A 77 2.36 -8.09 -5.70
CA GLY A 77 3.77 -8.42 -5.86
C GLY A 77 4.73 -7.29 -5.47
N ALA A 78 4.28 -6.38 -4.60
CA ALA A 78 5.06 -5.28 -4.06
C ALA A 78 4.53 -4.92 -2.66
N SER A 79 5.43 -4.61 -1.73
CA SER A 79 5.09 -4.25 -0.34
C SER A 79 5.53 -2.84 -0.02
N ASN A 80 4.68 -2.08 0.65
CA ASN A 80 5.06 -0.80 1.25
C ASN A 80 5.07 -0.84 2.78
N LEU A 81 4.86 -2.02 3.37
CA LEU A 81 4.85 -2.22 4.82
C LEU A 81 5.41 -3.60 5.16
N LEU A 82 6.42 -3.63 6.02
CA LEU A 82 6.97 -4.85 6.63
C LEU A 82 6.80 -4.76 8.14
N VAL A 83 6.36 -5.85 8.77
CA VAL A 83 6.15 -5.94 10.21
C VAL A 83 6.76 -7.23 10.75
N LYS A 84 7.57 -7.12 11.80
CA LYS A 84 8.05 -8.30 12.52
C LYS A 84 6.93 -8.89 13.40
N THR A 85 6.70 -10.15 13.22
CA THR A 85 5.78 -10.96 14.04
C THR A 85 6.55 -12.10 14.71
N PRO A 86 5.95 -12.86 15.63
CA PRO A 86 6.59 -14.05 16.18
C PRO A 86 6.95 -15.11 15.13
N ASP A 87 6.20 -15.16 14.03
CA ASP A 87 6.34 -16.18 12.97
C ASP A 87 7.25 -15.72 11.81
N GLY A 88 7.78 -14.49 11.86
CA GLY A 88 8.64 -13.94 10.82
C GLY A 88 8.21 -12.54 10.38
N ILE A 89 8.70 -12.11 9.22
CA ILE A 89 8.41 -10.81 8.63
C ILE A 89 7.19 -10.89 7.71
N MET A 90 6.13 -10.20 8.09
CA MET A 90 4.91 -10.05 7.30
C MET A 90 5.02 -8.84 6.37
N ALA A 91 4.66 -9.04 5.10
CA ALA A 91 4.49 -7.96 4.12
C ALA A 91 3.02 -7.61 3.90
N ASP A 92 2.74 -6.32 3.81
CA ASP A 92 1.45 -5.78 3.41
C ASP A 92 1.61 -4.62 2.42
N ASN A 93 0.49 -4.20 1.82
CA ASN A 93 0.47 -3.07 0.91
C ASN A 93 -0.73 -2.16 1.19
N SER A 94 -0.50 -1.10 1.95
CA SER A 94 -1.53 -0.13 2.32
C SER A 94 -1.92 0.83 1.18
N ASP A 95 -1.13 0.89 0.07
CA ASP A 95 -1.51 1.66 -1.12
C ASP A 95 -2.84 1.13 -1.68
N PHE A 96 -3.05 -0.19 -1.66
CA PHE A 96 -4.30 -0.83 -2.08
C PHE A 96 -5.52 -0.27 -1.34
N THR A 97 -5.48 -0.27 -0.02
CA THR A 97 -6.57 0.28 0.81
C THR A 97 -6.75 1.78 0.59
N GLY A 98 -5.65 2.53 0.51
CA GLY A 98 -5.67 3.97 0.25
C GLY A 98 -6.35 4.32 -1.08
N ILE A 99 -6.05 3.58 -2.14
CA ILE A 99 -6.65 3.77 -3.46
C ILE A 99 -8.15 3.45 -3.43
N ILE A 100 -8.55 2.36 -2.78
CA ILE A 100 -9.97 2.01 -2.62
C ILE A 100 -10.74 3.11 -1.88
N MET A 101 -10.18 3.63 -0.80
CA MET A 101 -10.79 4.72 -0.03
C MET A 101 -10.86 6.02 -0.86
N SER A 102 -9.82 6.32 -1.64
CA SER A 102 -9.81 7.50 -2.52
C SER A 102 -10.85 7.40 -3.63
N LEU A 103 -11.01 6.23 -4.25
CA LEU A 103 -12.06 5.98 -5.24
C LEU A 103 -13.46 6.07 -4.60
N ALA A 104 -13.63 5.49 -3.42
CA ALA A 104 -14.89 5.58 -2.69
C ALA A 104 -15.28 7.03 -2.42
N GLU A 105 -14.37 7.85 -1.93
CA GLU A 105 -14.61 9.26 -1.64
C GLU A 105 -14.91 10.06 -2.92
N ALA A 106 -14.24 9.74 -4.03
CA ALA A 106 -14.46 10.42 -5.31
C ALA A 106 -15.87 10.16 -5.89
N TYR A 107 -16.38 8.93 -5.77
CA TYR A 107 -17.71 8.56 -6.29
C TYR A 107 -18.85 8.75 -5.29
N MET A 108 -18.53 8.74 -4.00
CA MET A 108 -19.50 8.83 -2.90
C MET A 108 -18.93 9.75 -1.79
N PRO A 109 -18.93 11.09 -1.99
CA PRO A 109 -18.34 12.02 -1.04
C PRO A 109 -18.87 11.85 0.39
N GLY A 110 -17.96 11.81 1.36
CA GLY A 110 -18.26 11.61 2.77
C GLY A 110 -18.43 10.14 3.21
N ILE A 111 -18.38 9.19 2.28
CA ILE A 111 -18.59 7.76 2.59
C ILE A 111 -17.47 7.20 3.47
N VAL A 112 -16.23 7.63 3.25
CA VAL A 112 -15.07 7.17 4.02
C VAL A 112 -15.21 7.58 5.48
N LYS A 113 -15.62 8.82 5.76
CA LYS A 113 -15.86 9.30 7.12
C LYS A 113 -16.95 8.49 7.83
N GLN A 114 -18.07 8.24 7.14
CA GLN A 114 -19.18 7.44 7.68
C GLN A 114 -18.73 6.00 7.95
N PHE A 115 -17.98 5.42 7.03
CA PHE A 115 -17.46 4.07 7.14
C PHE A 115 -16.48 3.93 8.32
N CYS A 116 -15.52 4.85 8.45
CA CYS A 116 -14.58 4.87 9.57
C CYS A 116 -15.28 5.07 10.92
N ALA A 117 -16.29 5.92 10.99
CA ALA A 117 -17.09 6.10 12.21
C ALA A 117 -17.84 4.82 12.61
N LYS A 118 -18.30 4.03 11.63
CA LYS A 118 -19.04 2.78 11.88
C LYS A 118 -18.13 1.62 12.31
N TYR A 119 -16.94 1.49 11.72
CA TYR A 119 -16.09 0.31 11.89
C TYR A 119 -14.82 0.56 12.70
N GLY A 120 -14.49 1.84 13.02
CA GLY A 120 -13.32 2.20 13.81
C GLY A 120 -12.02 1.61 13.27
N GLU A 121 -11.23 1.01 14.14
CA GLU A 121 -9.93 0.40 13.78
C GLU A 121 -10.06 -0.76 12.77
N SER A 122 -11.22 -1.41 12.67
CA SER A 122 -11.46 -2.49 11.72
C SER A 122 -11.81 -1.99 10.31
N ALA A 123 -11.88 -0.68 10.06
CA ALA A 123 -12.27 -0.11 8.78
C ALA A 123 -11.36 -0.59 7.64
N HIS A 124 -10.05 -0.63 7.85
CA HIS A 124 -9.09 -1.06 6.82
C HIS A 124 -9.30 -2.50 6.32
N ILE A 125 -9.85 -3.38 7.15
CA ILE A 125 -10.13 -4.79 6.79
C ILE A 125 -11.41 -4.89 5.94
N LYS A 126 -12.42 -4.06 6.26
CA LYS A 126 -13.79 -4.17 5.71
C LYS A 126 -14.03 -3.28 4.50
N VAL A 127 -13.18 -2.27 4.27
CA VAL A 127 -13.41 -1.22 3.27
C VAL A 127 -13.56 -1.78 1.86
N HIS A 128 -12.77 -2.75 1.47
CA HIS A 128 -12.80 -3.31 0.13
C HIS A 128 -14.18 -3.89 -0.24
N GLN A 129 -14.73 -4.77 0.60
CA GLN A 129 -16.04 -5.39 0.32
C GLN A 129 -17.16 -4.35 0.31
N PHE A 130 -17.12 -3.42 1.26
CA PHE A 130 -18.11 -2.35 1.35
C PHE A 130 -18.10 -1.47 0.09
N VAL A 131 -16.93 -1.00 -0.34
CA VAL A 131 -16.78 -0.13 -1.51
C VAL A 131 -17.16 -0.88 -2.79
N LYS A 132 -16.77 -2.13 -2.93
CA LYS A 132 -17.14 -2.97 -4.06
C LYS A 132 -18.66 -3.08 -4.21
N GLN A 133 -19.38 -3.36 -3.13
CA GLN A 133 -20.83 -3.44 -3.14
C GLN A 133 -21.48 -2.09 -3.49
N ALA A 134 -21.00 -1.00 -2.89
CA ALA A 134 -21.53 0.33 -3.14
C ALA A 134 -21.32 0.78 -4.60
N LEU A 135 -20.12 0.56 -5.15
CA LEU A 135 -19.83 0.90 -6.55
C LEU A 135 -20.63 0.04 -7.54
N THR A 136 -20.84 -1.24 -7.25
CA THR A 136 -21.66 -2.12 -8.10
C THR A 136 -23.11 -1.61 -8.21
N GLN A 137 -23.64 -1.00 -7.16
CA GLN A 137 -24.98 -0.38 -7.19
C GLN A 137 -24.99 0.97 -7.91
N LEU A 138 -23.87 1.69 -7.91
CA LEU A 138 -23.75 3.02 -8.51
C LEU A 138 -23.64 2.96 -10.05
N PHE A 139 -22.96 1.95 -10.58
CA PHE A 139 -22.67 1.86 -12.01
C PHE A 139 -23.64 0.93 -12.74
N SER A 140 -24.35 1.43 -13.74
CA SER A 140 -25.18 0.64 -14.66
C SER A 140 -24.36 -0.14 -15.70
N ARG A 141 -23.12 0.23 -15.91
CA ARG A 141 -22.13 -0.43 -16.79
C ARG A 141 -20.83 -0.62 -16.04
N LYS A 142 -20.03 -1.61 -16.45
CA LYS A 142 -18.70 -1.83 -15.91
C LYS A 142 -17.84 -0.57 -16.11
N PRO A 143 -17.36 0.07 -15.04
CA PRO A 143 -16.56 1.26 -15.17
C PRO A 143 -15.17 0.93 -15.74
N GLN A 144 -14.57 1.89 -16.43
CA GLN A 144 -13.22 1.73 -17.00
C GLN A 144 -12.18 2.48 -16.18
N ALA A 145 -10.99 1.90 -16.06
CA ALA A 145 -9.84 2.51 -15.42
C ALA A 145 -8.61 2.44 -16.31
N LEU A 146 -7.85 3.52 -16.37
CA LEU A 146 -6.53 3.55 -16.97
C LEU A 146 -5.50 3.81 -15.87
N VAL A 147 -4.60 2.84 -15.65
CA VAL A 147 -3.48 2.99 -14.73
C VAL A 147 -2.22 3.35 -15.49
N VAL A 148 -1.66 4.53 -15.23
CA VAL A 148 -0.43 5.02 -15.86
C VAL A 148 0.73 4.82 -14.90
N GLY A 149 1.67 3.95 -15.30
CA GLY A 149 2.84 3.55 -14.51
C GLY A 149 2.67 2.20 -13.81
N CYS A 150 3.68 1.34 -13.92
CA CYS A 150 3.69 -0.04 -13.43
C CYS A 150 4.74 -0.27 -12.32
N GLY A 151 5.00 0.75 -11.52
CA GLY A 151 5.77 0.63 -10.26
C GLY A 151 4.89 0.10 -9.12
N GLY A 152 5.42 0.02 -7.90
CA GLY A 152 4.71 -0.55 -6.75
C GLY A 152 3.32 0.05 -6.50
N ALA A 153 3.16 1.38 -6.60
CA ALA A 153 1.87 2.04 -6.45
C ALA A 153 0.93 1.76 -7.64
N GLY A 154 1.47 1.72 -8.88
CA GLY A 154 0.68 1.38 -10.06
C GLY A 154 0.15 -0.05 -10.03
N ARG A 155 0.95 -1.00 -9.54
CA ARG A 155 0.51 -2.39 -9.29
C ARG A 155 -0.65 -2.43 -8.29
N ALA A 156 -0.52 -1.69 -7.19
CA ALA A 156 -1.60 -1.59 -6.19
C ALA A 156 -2.87 -0.98 -6.78
N ALA A 157 -2.75 0.05 -7.64
CA ALA A 157 -3.87 0.67 -8.32
C ALA A 157 -4.55 -0.29 -9.31
N ALA A 158 -3.78 -1.04 -10.09
CA ALA A 158 -4.31 -2.04 -11.03
C ALA A 158 -5.11 -3.12 -10.28
N VAL A 159 -4.54 -3.68 -9.23
CA VAL A 159 -5.22 -4.69 -8.41
C VAL A 159 -6.46 -4.11 -7.74
N ALA A 160 -6.40 -2.89 -7.19
CA ALA A 160 -7.55 -2.24 -6.55
C ALA A 160 -8.69 -1.99 -7.54
N ALA A 161 -8.39 -1.47 -8.74
CA ALA A 161 -9.40 -1.24 -9.77
C ALA A 161 -10.03 -2.56 -10.23
N ALA A 162 -9.24 -3.59 -10.51
CA ALA A 162 -9.73 -4.90 -10.90
C ALA A 162 -10.61 -5.54 -9.82
N GLU A 163 -10.19 -5.50 -8.55
CA GLU A 163 -10.95 -6.02 -7.42
C GLU A 163 -12.28 -5.29 -7.20
N LEU A 164 -12.33 -4.00 -7.49
CA LEU A 164 -13.56 -3.20 -7.46
C LEU A 164 -14.47 -3.42 -8.68
N GLY A 165 -14.02 -4.20 -9.67
CA GLY A 165 -14.79 -4.56 -10.84
C GLY A 165 -14.64 -3.63 -12.05
N PHE A 166 -13.61 -2.77 -12.05
CA PHE A 166 -13.32 -1.94 -13.22
C PHE A 166 -12.74 -2.79 -14.37
N ASP A 167 -13.04 -2.38 -15.58
CA ASP A 167 -12.32 -2.82 -16.77
C ASP A 167 -11.04 -2.01 -16.86
N THR A 168 -9.89 -2.65 -16.55
CA THR A 168 -8.64 -1.96 -16.24
C THR A 168 -7.63 -2.09 -17.36
N ALA A 169 -7.22 -0.97 -17.94
CA ALA A 169 -6.10 -0.89 -18.87
C ALA A 169 -4.83 -0.39 -18.17
N LEU A 170 -3.68 -0.91 -18.58
CA LEU A 170 -2.38 -0.53 -18.05
C LEU A 170 -1.55 0.18 -19.13
N MET A 171 -0.91 1.27 -18.76
CA MET A 171 0.02 2.01 -19.60
C MET A 171 1.34 2.23 -18.88
N ASN A 172 2.45 1.86 -19.51
CA ASN A 172 3.78 2.07 -18.95
C ASN A 172 4.81 2.36 -20.04
N ARG A 173 5.85 3.13 -19.73
CA ARG A 173 6.96 3.41 -20.65
C ARG A 173 7.61 2.13 -21.18
N THR A 174 7.74 1.10 -20.35
CA THR A 174 8.23 -0.23 -20.72
C THR A 174 7.02 -1.16 -20.81
N ALA A 175 6.63 -1.53 -22.03
CA ALA A 175 5.41 -2.31 -22.30
C ALA A 175 5.42 -3.69 -21.61
N GLU A 176 6.57 -4.35 -21.55
CA GLU A 176 6.74 -5.66 -20.92
C GLU A 176 6.40 -5.63 -19.40
N LYS A 177 6.61 -4.48 -18.73
CA LYS A 177 6.21 -4.32 -17.34
C LYS A 177 4.68 -4.24 -17.18
N ALA A 178 4.00 -3.62 -18.13
CA ALA A 178 2.54 -3.58 -18.13
C ALA A 178 1.95 -4.97 -18.39
N GLN A 179 2.51 -5.70 -19.36
CA GLN A 179 2.07 -7.07 -19.69
C GLN A 179 2.19 -8.00 -18.49
N LYS A 180 3.33 -8.01 -17.79
CA LYS A 180 3.55 -8.84 -16.58
C LYS A 180 2.57 -8.59 -15.42
N ILE A 181 1.88 -7.48 -15.43
CA ILE A 181 0.88 -7.15 -14.41
C ILE A 181 -0.52 -7.52 -14.89
N ALA A 182 -0.74 -7.49 -16.21
CA ALA A 182 -2.02 -7.82 -16.83
C ALA A 182 -2.29 -9.34 -16.84
N ASP A 183 -1.24 -10.16 -16.91
CA ASP A 183 -1.26 -11.63 -16.85
C ASP A 183 -1.47 -12.12 -15.40
#